data_394ad260e8bd5494efed3471d4072ea0
#
_entry.id   394ad260e8bd5494efed3471d4072ea0
#
_cell.length_a   1.000
_cell.length_b   1.000
_cell.length_c   1.000
_cell.angle_alpha   90.00
_cell.angle_beta   90.00
_cell.angle_gamma   90.00
#
_symmetry.space_group_name_H-M   'P 1'
#
loop_
_entity.id
_entity.type
_entity.pdbx_description
1 polymer ?
#
loop_
_entity_poly.entity_id
_entity_poly.type
_entity_poly.pdbx_seq_one_letter_code
_entity_poly.pdbx_strand_id
1 'polypeptide(L)'
;MRERHGLQGLLRGFRRVGPDRGDGGLRAGGDPELLLRVLCHEFRTPVSTLTSLTRALADDGRVLTGADRLAITRLARDQAVHLQELLRDATASTGALALTAQPEPAVPLAGILREVATLVPVHRRRARATRLAADCPVPARRTRQVLVNLVENALRHGPADGQVGLYAAVRRPGLRLLVTDEGRVDDALLDALRQPVPAAGMSGLGLWIVRQLVTADGGAVHVHRLRPRGVALEVLLPYAGHG
;
A
#
# COMPACT_ATOMS: atom_id res chain seq x y z
N MET A 1 -0.60 24.76 -23.80
CA MET A 1 -1.15 25.63 -22.73
C MET A 1 -2.35 25.00 -21.99
N ARG A 2 -2.95 23.92 -22.47
CA ARG A 2 -4.10 23.20 -21.84
C ARG A 2 -3.75 22.18 -20.76
N GLU A 3 -2.50 21.76 -20.62
CA GLU A 3 -2.11 20.71 -19.66
C GLU A 3 -1.94 21.17 -18.21
N ARG A 4 -1.74 22.46 -17.98
CA ARG A 4 -1.53 23.01 -16.61
C ARG A 4 -2.79 23.01 -15.75
N HIS A 5 -3.99 23.00 -16.35
CA HIS A 5 -5.26 23.14 -15.63
C HIS A 5 -5.75 21.83 -15.01
N GLY A 6 -5.43 20.66 -15.57
CA GLY A 6 -5.93 19.36 -15.10
C GLY A 6 -5.34 18.91 -13.77
N LEU A 7 -4.02 19.03 -13.57
CA LEU A 7 -3.34 18.65 -12.33
C LEU A 7 -3.59 19.69 -11.21
N GLN A 8 -3.71 20.98 -11.57
CA GLN A 8 -4.02 22.04 -10.61
C GLN A 8 -5.46 21.96 -10.09
N GLY A 9 -6.40 21.57 -10.94
CA GLY A 9 -7.81 21.34 -10.55
C GLY A 9 -7.97 20.16 -9.61
N LEU A 10 -7.30 19.05 -9.89
CA LEU A 10 -7.29 17.86 -9.03
C LEU A 10 -6.77 18.17 -7.62
N LEU A 11 -5.70 18.97 -7.52
CA LEU A 11 -5.06 19.30 -6.24
C LEU A 11 -5.82 20.37 -5.42
N ARG A 12 -6.76 21.11 -6.01
CA ARG A 12 -7.59 22.10 -5.32
C ARG A 12 -8.84 21.50 -4.68
N GLY A 13 -9.28 20.32 -5.11
CA GLY A 13 -10.51 19.68 -4.64
C GLY A 13 -10.32 18.71 -3.46
N PHE A 14 -9.11 18.56 -2.93
CA PHE A 14 -8.83 17.59 -1.87
C PHE A 14 -9.22 18.12 -0.49
N ARG A 15 -10.14 17.43 0.17
CA ARG A 15 -10.37 17.61 1.61
C ARG A 15 -9.54 16.58 2.35
N ARG A 16 -8.49 17.04 3.03
CA ARG A 16 -7.65 16.20 3.90
C ARG A 16 -8.51 15.57 4.98
N VAL A 17 -8.43 14.26 5.13
CA VAL A 17 -9.07 13.51 6.20
C VAL A 17 -7.93 12.88 7.00
N GLY A 18 -7.64 13.42 8.18
CA GLY A 18 -6.60 12.89 9.06
C GLY A 18 -6.20 13.86 10.15
N PRO A 19 -5.55 13.38 11.21
CA PRO A 19 -5.28 14.16 12.39
C PRO A 19 -4.37 15.35 12.10
N ASP A 20 -4.70 16.44 12.74
CA ASP A 20 -3.85 17.60 12.93
C ASP A 20 -2.56 17.20 13.65
N ARG A 21 -1.50 17.98 13.44
CA ARG A 21 -0.15 17.75 13.94
C ARG A 21 -0.13 17.37 15.42
N GLY A 22 0.07 16.09 15.70
CA GLY A 22 0.57 15.60 16.99
C GLY A 22 2.06 15.35 16.84
N ASP A 23 2.84 16.27 17.38
CA ASP A 23 4.28 16.17 17.57
C ASP A 23 4.57 14.97 18.50
N GLY A 24 5.00 13.87 17.92
CA GLY A 24 5.43 12.67 18.62
C GLY A 24 6.54 12.04 17.81
N GLY A 25 7.78 12.45 18.09
CA GLY A 25 9.00 11.88 17.52
C GLY A 25 9.09 10.36 17.74
N LEU A 26 8.33 9.61 16.97
CA LEU A 26 8.54 8.17 16.82
C LEU A 26 9.80 7.98 16.00
N ARG A 27 10.84 7.47 16.66
CA ARG A 27 12.10 7.08 16.04
C ARG A 27 11.80 6.27 14.78
N ALA A 28 12.29 6.76 13.65
CA ALA A 28 12.28 6.08 12.36
C ALA A 28 13.17 4.83 12.45
N GLY A 29 12.56 3.71 12.75
CA GLY A 29 13.17 2.40 12.78
C GLY A 29 12.04 1.41 13.02
N GLY A 30 11.46 0.87 11.94
CA GLY A 30 10.51 -0.22 12.06
C GLY A 30 11.19 -1.32 12.87
N ASP A 31 10.66 -1.64 14.04
CA ASP A 31 11.18 -2.70 14.89
C ASP A 31 10.97 -4.05 14.19
N PRO A 32 12.05 -4.73 13.71
CA PRO A 32 11.92 -6.01 13.04
C PRO A 32 11.27 -7.08 13.93
N GLU A 33 11.47 -6.97 15.25
CA GLU A 33 10.90 -7.90 16.22
C GLU A 33 9.37 -7.73 16.30
N LEU A 34 8.90 -6.49 16.24
CA LEU A 34 7.48 -6.19 16.23
C LEU A 34 6.79 -6.71 14.96
N LEU A 35 7.42 -6.53 13.80
CA LEU A 35 6.94 -7.10 12.54
C LEU A 35 6.87 -8.62 12.63
N LEU A 36 7.91 -9.27 13.15
CA LEU A 36 7.94 -10.72 13.30
C LEU A 36 6.82 -11.23 14.23
N ARG A 37 6.56 -10.54 15.33
CA ARG A 37 5.45 -10.88 16.26
C ARG A 37 4.10 -10.80 15.56
N VAL A 38 3.86 -9.73 14.80
CA VAL A 38 2.62 -9.56 14.02
C VAL A 38 2.49 -10.68 13.00
N LEU A 39 3.52 -10.95 12.22
CA LEU A 39 3.50 -12.02 11.22
C LEU A 39 3.26 -13.40 11.84
N CYS A 40 3.93 -13.73 12.96
CA CYS A 40 3.70 -14.98 13.68
C CYS A 40 2.25 -15.12 14.17
N HIS A 41 1.65 -14.03 14.62
CA HIS A 41 0.24 -14.03 15.05
C HIS A 41 -0.69 -14.27 13.85
N GLU A 42 -0.47 -13.56 12.75
CA GLU A 42 -1.29 -13.65 11.54
C GLU A 42 -1.17 -15.01 10.84
N PHE A 43 -0.01 -15.64 10.86
CA PHE A 43 0.16 -17.00 10.33
C PHE A 43 -0.51 -18.08 11.18
N ARG A 44 -0.59 -17.89 12.49
CA ARG A 44 -1.14 -18.88 13.41
C ARG A 44 -2.60 -19.25 13.08
N THR A 45 -3.42 -18.25 12.82
CA THR A 45 -4.86 -18.42 12.57
C THR A 45 -5.14 -19.27 11.31
N PRO A 46 -4.66 -18.90 10.10
CA PRO A 46 -4.94 -19.68 8.90
C PRO A 46 -4.27 -21.07 8.92
N VAL A 47 -3.09 -21.21 9.55
CA VAL A 47 -2.43 -22.51 9.72
C VAL A 47 -3.27 -23.40 10.64
N SER A 48 -3.75 -22.90 11.78
CA SER A 48 -4.63 -23.63 12.68
C SER A 48 -5.94 -24.05 12.01
N THR A 49 -6.54 -23.15 11.24
CA THR A 49 -7.76 -23.41 10.48
C THR A 49 -7.52 -24.48 9.42
N LEU A 50 -6.44 -24.39 8.63
CA LEU A 50 -6.06 -25.41 7.66
C LEU A 50 -5.86 -26.78 8.32
N THR A 51 -5.14 -26.81 9.44
CA THR A 51 -4.90 -28.04 10.19
C THR A 51 -6.22 -28.67 10.65
N SER A 52 -7.17 -27.87 11.10
CA SER A 52 -8.49 -28.35 11.53
C SER A 52 -9.33 -28.86 10.36
N LEU A 53 -9.32 -28.15 9.22
CA LEU A 53 -10.05 -28.55 8.01
C LEU A 53 -9.47 -29.85 7.40
N THR A 54 -8.14 -29.97 7.32
CA THR A 54 -7.50 -31.18 6.81
C THR A 54 -7.72 -32.38 7.73
N ARG A 55 -7.70 -32.17 9.06
CA ARG A 55 -8.02 -33.22 10.02
C ARG A 55 -9.48 -33.69 9.87
N ALA A 56 -10.42 -32.74 9.69
CA ALA A 56 -11.83 -33.10 9.45
C ALA A 56 -12.06 -33.90 8.15
N LEU A 57 -11.23 -33.68 7.11
CA LEU A 57 -11.28 -34.45 5.87
C LEU A 57 -10.66 -35.84 6.02
N ALA A 58 -9.68 -36.01 6.91
CA ALA A 58 -8.94 -37.25 7.14
C ALA A 58 -9.58 -38.14 8.23
N ASP A 59 -10.63 -37.67 8.90
CA ASP A 59 -11.32 -38.39 9.96
C ASP A 59 -12.31 -39.44 9.35
N ASP A 60 -11.89 -40.67 9.29
CA ASP A 60 -12.70 -41.78 8.77
C ASP A 60 -13.90 -42.12 9.66
N GLY A 61 -13.91 -41.68 10.91
CA GLY A 61 -15.04 -41.86 11.83
C GLY A 61 -16.22 -40.90 11.58
N ARG A 62 -16.02 -39.89 10.74
CA ARG A 62 -17.05 -38.91 10.38
C ARG A 62 -17.61 -39.17 9.02
N VAL A 63 -18.92 -39.42 8.95
CA VAL A 63 -19.63 -39.56 7.66
C VAL A 63 -19.87 -38.13 7.12
N LEU A 64 -18.94 -37.65 6.29
CA LEU A 64 -19.08 -36.39 5.56
C LEU A 64 -19.83 -36.64 4.25
N THR A 65 -20.84 -35.80 3.97
CA THR A 65 -21.50 -35.79 2.66
C THR A 65 -20.55 -35.25 1.56
N GLY A 66 -20.84 -35.52 0.30
CA GLY A 66 -20.07 -34.92 -0.82
C GLY A 66 -20.10 -33.38 -0.79
N ALA A 67 -21.21 -32.81 -0.36
CA ALA A 67 -21.36 -31.35 -0.20
C ALA A 67 -20.44 -30.82 0.92
N ASP A 68 -20.37 -31.50 2.08
CA ASP A 68 -19.50 -31.12 3.20
C ASP A 68 -18.03 -31.20 2.79
N ARG A 69 -17.62 -32.27 2.12
CA ARG A 69 -16.24 -32.42 1.61
C ARG A 69 -15.86 -31.28 0.66
N LEU A 70 -16.77 -30.92 -0.24
CA LEU A 70 -16.55 -29.81 -1.17
C LEU A 70 -16.45 -28.46 -0.45
N ALA A 71 -17.31 -28.20 0.54
CA ALA A 71 -17.28 -26.98 1.34
C ALA A 71 -15.98 -26.87 2.15
N ILE A 72 -15.55 -27.95 2.83
CA ILE A 72 -14.29 -27.98 3.58
C ILE A 72 -13.10 -27.75 2.66
N THR A 73 -13.09 -28.39 1.48
CA THR A 73 -12.01 -28.23 0.49
C THR A 73 -11.93 -26.78 -0.02
N ARG A 74 -13.08 -26.14 -0.28
CA ARG A 74 -13.11 -24.72 -0.66
C ARG A 74 -12.54 -23.82 0.43
N LEU A 75 -12.98 -24.00 1.67
CA LEU A 75 -12.46 -23.24 2.82
C LEU A 75 -10.94 -23.47 2.99
N ALA A 76 -10.46 -24.69 2.86
CA ALA A 76 -9.03 -24.98 2.94
C ALA A 76 -8.24 -24.29 1.82
N ARG A 77 -8.77 -24.28 0.59
CA ARG A 77 -8.18 -23.54 -0.53
C ARG A 77 -8.10 -22.05 -0.26
N ASP A 78 -9.20 -21.46 0.24
CA ASP A 78 -9.26 -20.02 0.53
C ASP A 78 -8.25 -19.64 1.62
N GLN A 79 -8.08 -20.49 2.65
CA GLN A 79 -7.06 -20.29 3.68
C GLN A 79 -5.62 -20.44 3.13
N ALA A 80 -5.39 -21.35 2.20
CA ALA A 80 -4.09 -21.51 1.55
C ALA A 80 -3.73 -20.30 0.68
N VAL A 81 -4.69 -19.79 -0.09
CA VAL A 81 -4.52 -18.53 -0.86
C VAL A 81 -4.21 -17.37 0.07
N HIS A 82 -4.94 -17.24 1.17
CA HIS A 82 -4.69 -16.22 2.17
C HIS A 82 -3.26 -16.32 2.75
N LEU A 83 -2.80 -17.53 3.09
CA LEU A 83 -1.41 -17.74 3.55
C LEU A 83 -0.37 -17.33 2.51
N GLN A 84 -0.61 -17.59 1.22
CA GLN A 84 0.29 -17.16 0.15
C GLN A 84 0.37 -15.64 0.05
N GLU A 85 -0.74 -14.95 0.21
CA GLU A 85 -0.78 -13.49 0.26
C GLU A 85 0.00 -12.95 1.47
N LEU A 86 -0.19 -13.56 2.65
CA LEU A 86 0.55 -13.26 3.87
C LEU A 86 2.07 -13.40 3.69
N LEU A 87 2.52 -14.50 3.10
CA LEU A 87 3.94 -14.73 2.83
C LEU A 87 4.53 -13.71 1.85
N ARG A 88 3.79 -13.38 0.80
CA ARG A 88 4.22 -12.37 -0.17
C ARG A 88 4.38 -11.00 0.49
N ASP A 89 3.40 -10.59 1.29
CA ASP A 89 3.40 -9.31 1.99
C ASP A 89 4.50 -9.28 3.08
N ALA A 90 4.74 -10.38 3.78
CA ALA A 90 5.85 -10.53 4.74
C ALA A 90 7.21 -10.39 4.06
N THR A 91 7.39 -11.03 2.90
CA THR A 91 8.63 -10.96 2.14
C THR A 91 8.88 -9.53 1.63
N ALA A 92 7.84 -8.88 1.11
CA ALA A 92 7.90 -7.48 0.69
C ALA A 92 8.25 -6.55 1.87
N SER A 93 7.69 -6.81 3.06
CA SER A 93 7.94 -6.03 4.28
C SER A 93 9.37 -6.17 4.77
N THR A 94 9.90 -7.38 4.81
CA THR A 94 11.29 -7.65 5.22
C THR A 94 12.26 -7.00 4.25
N GLY A 95 12.00 -7.10 2.94
CA GLY A 95 12.76 -6.42 1.91
C GLY A 95 12.71 -4.88 2.06
N ALA A 96 11.54 -4.33 2.35
CA ALA A 96 11.36 -2.89 2.55
C ALA A 96 12.13 -2.36 3.77
N LEU A 97 12.11 -3.08 4.90
CA LEU A 97 12.90 -2.71 6.09
C LEU A 97 14.39 -2.76 5.81
N ALA A 98 14.88 -3.76 5.07
CA ALA A 98 16.28 -3.80 4.64
C ALA A 98 16.66 -2.61 3.74
N LEU A 99 15.71 -2.08 2.95
CA LEU A 99 15.95 -0.91 2.09
C LEU A 99 16.18 0.38 2.90
N THR A 100 15.65 0.50 4.12
CA THR A 100 15.87 1.71 4.95
C THR A 100 17.32 1.83 5.43
N ALA A 101 18.03 0.72 5.54
CA ALA A 101 19.39 0.66 6.08
C ALA A 101 20.49 0.85 5.03
N GLN A 102 20.18 0.76 3.73
CA GLN A 102 21.19 0.80 2.67
C GLN A 102 21.06 2.06 1.81
N PRO A 103 22.17 2.76 1.55
CA PRO A 103 22.18 3.82 0.55
C PRO A 103 21.90 3.21 -0.84
N GLU A 104 21.09 3.88 -1.62
CA GLU A 104 20.76 3.46 -2.97
C GLU A 104 20.90 4.61 -3.97
N PRO A 105 21.19 4.31 -5.25
CA PRO A 105 21.33 5.34 -6.25
C PRO A 105 20.00 6.07 -6.48
N ALA A 106 20.08 7.38 -6.64
CA ALA A 106 18.97 8.19 -7.06
C ALA A 106 18.76 8.08 -8.58
N VAL A 107 17.52 7.90 -8.99
CA VAL A 107 17.13 7.83 -10.41
C VAL A 107 15.99 8.79 -10.70
N PRO A 108 15.81 9.24 -11.96
CA PRO A 108 14.66 10.05 -12.33
C PRO A 108 13.34 9.32 -12.05
N LEU A 109 12.41 10.00 -11.39
CA LEU A 109 11.10 9.43 -11.02
C LEU A 109 10.30 8.92 -12.24
N ALA A 110 10.47 9.51 -13.41
CA ALA A 110 9.76 9.13 -14.63
C ALA A 110 9.88 7.65 -14.98
N GLY A 111 11.04 7.05 -14.76
CA GLY A 111 11.27 5.62 -15.00
C GLY A 111 10.40 4.75 -14.11
N ILE A 112 10.42 5.05 -12.81
CA ILE A 112 9.66 4.31 -11.79
C ILE A 112 8.15 4.46 -12.03
N LEU A 113 7.67 5.67 -12.29
CA LEU A 113 6.25 5.90 -12.57
C LEU A 113 5.75 5.10 -13.79
N ARG A 114 6.57 5.02 -14.83
CA ARG A 114 6.23 4.29 -16.05
C ARG A 114 6.16 2.79 -15.77
N GLU A 115 7.13 2.25 -15.03
CA GLU A 115 7.18 0.86 -14.63
C GLU A 115 5.98 0.49 -13.75
N VAL A 116 5.75 1.23 -12.68
CA VAL A 116 4.63 0.96 -11.74
C VAL A 116 3.27 1.13 -12.42
N ALA A 117 3.16 2.08 -13.34
CA ALA A 117 1.93 2.25 -14.09
C ALA A 117 1.53 1.01 -14.91
N THR A 118 2.48 0.13 -15.27
CA THR A 118 2.15 -1.12 -15.99
C THR A 118 1.38 -2.14 -15.14
N LEU A 119 1.41 -2.03 -13.82
CA LEU A 119 0.62 -2.87 -12.92
C LEU A 119 -0.89 -2.61 -13.05
N VAL A 120 -1.27 -1.43 -13.53
CA VAL A 120 -2.66 -1.06 -13.74
C VAL A 120 -3.07 -1.38 -15.17
N PRO A 121 -4.16 -2.11 -15.41
CA PRO A 121 -4.69 -2.36 -16.75
C PRO A 121 -4.85 -1.06 -17.54
N VAL A 122 -4.52 -1.07 -18.83
CA VAL A 122 -4.44 0.14 -19.67
C VAL A 122 -5.73 0.97 -19.63
N HIS A 123 -6.90 0.32 -19.69
CA HIS A 123 -8.20 0.96 -19.69
C HIS A 123 -8.58 1.62 -18.35
N ARG A 124 -7.94 1.20 -17.25
CA ARG A 124 -8.14 1.74 -15.89
C ARG A 124 -7.09 2.75 -15.48
N ARG A 125 -6.01 2.87 -16.25
CA ARG A 125 -4.79 3.58 -15.87
C ARG A 125 -4.81 5.04 -16.29
N ARG A 126 -4.47 5.91 -15.33
CA ARG A 126 -4.15 7.31 -15.57
C ARG A 126 -2.82 7.64 -14.89
N ALA A 127 -1.81 8.03 -15.67
CA ALA A 127 -0.51 8.43 -15.13
C ALA A 127 -0.12 9.79 -15.67
N ARG A 128 0.25 10.73 -14.78
CA ARG A 128 0.69 12.08 -15.13
C ARG A 128 1.73 12.58 -14.13
N ALA A 129 2.76 13.21 -14.63
CA ALA A 129 3.75 13.90 -13.82
C ALA A 129 4.04 15.27 -14.41
N THR A 130 4.30 16.27 -13.54
CA THR A 130 4.91 17.51 -14.02
C THR A 130 6.34 17.21 -14.47
N ARG A 131 6.87 17.97 -15.44
CA ARG A 131 8.25 17.79 -15.92
C ARG A 131 9.24 17.82 -14.76
N LEU A 132 9.12 18.80 -13.86
CA LEU A 132 9.98 18.91 -12.69
C LEU A 132 9.90 17.68 -11.76
N ALA A 133 8.73 17.07 -11.60
CA ALA A 133 8.60 15.85 -10.82
C ALA A 133 9.14 14.62 -11.57
N ALA A 134 8.95 14.55 -12.87
CA ALA A 134 9.47 13.46 -13.70
C ALA A 134 11.00 13.36 -13.65
N ASP A 135 11.67 14.51 -13.65
CA ASP A 135 13.12 14.62 -13.62
C ASP A 135 13.70 14.58 -12.18
N CYS A 136 12.82 14.57 -11.16
CA CYS A 136 13.24 14.56 -9.75
C CYS A 136 13.99 13.27 -9.42
N PRO A 137 15.23 13.37 -8.88
CA PRO A 137 15.98 12.22 -8.43
C PRO A 137 15.34 11.65 -7.16
N VAL A 138 15.07 10.34 -7.13
CA VAL A 138 14.47 9.64 -6.00
C VAL A 138 15.19 8.31 -5.76
N PRO A 139 15.21 7.79 -4.51
CA PRO A 139 15.70 6.46 -4.20
C PRO A 139 14.92 5.40 -4.97
N ALA A 140 15.62 4.63 -5.84
CA ALA A 140 14.96 3.78 -6.85
C ALA A 140 14.08 2.68 -6.24
N ARG A 141 14.63 1.89 -5.32
CA ARG A 141 13.95 0.72 -4.74
C ARG A 141 12.85 1.14 -3.78
N ARG A 142 13.15 2.10 -2.88
CA ARG A 142 12.18 2.60 -1.89
C ARG A 142 10.99 3.25 -2.56
N THR A 143 11.23 4.15 -3.53
CA THR A 143 10.14 4.83 -4.25
C THR A 143 9.30 3.84 -5.04
N ARG A 144 9.92 2.86 -5.70
CA ARG A 144 9.20 1.78 -6.39
C ARG A 144 8.30 1.01 -5.41
N GLN A 145 8.84 0.57 -4.27
CA GLN A 145 8.10 -0.19 -3.27
C GLN A 145 6.91 0.60 -2.72
N VAL A 146 7.11 1.89 -2.42
CA VAL A 146 6.02 2.78 -2.00
C VAL A 146 4.91 2.83 -3.05
N LEU A 147 5.24 3.09 -4.31
CA LEU A 147 4.26 3.21 -5.37
C LEU A 147 3.57 1.88 -5.69
N VAL A 148 4.28 0.76 -5.66
CA VAL A 148 3.70 -0.59 -5.85
C VAL A 148 2.66 -0.86 -4.77
N ASN A 149 3.00 -0.67 -3.49
CA ASN A 149 2.06 -0.89 -2.38
C ASN A 149 0.82 -0.01 -2.48
N LEU A 150 0.98 1.25 -2.90
CA LEU A 150 -0.15 2.16 -3.07
C LEU A 150 -1.04 1.75 -4.26
N VAL A 151 -0.45 1.30 -5.37
CA VAL A 151 -1.20 0.83 -6.55
C VAL A 151 -1.91 -0.49 -6.26
N GLU A 152 -1.26 -1.43 -5.59
CA GLU A 152 -1.89 -2.69 -5.17
C GLU A 152 -3.05 -2.43 -4.21
N ASN A 153 -2.90 -1.49 -3.28
CA ASN A 153 -3.99 -1.06 -2.40
C ASN A 153 -5.17 -0.49 -3.22
N ALA A 154 -4.90 0.37 -4.20
CA ALA A 154 -5.93 0.94 -5.07
C ALA A 154 -6.64 -0.12 -5.93
N LEU A 155 -5.92 -1.13 -6.42
CA LEU A 155 -6.47 -2.24 -7.19
C LEU A 155 -7.31 -3.20 -6.34
N ARG A 156 -6.91 -3.43 -5.09
CA ARG A 156 -7.57 -4.36 -4.15
C ARG A 156 -8.85 -3.77 -3.54
N HIS A 157 -8.82 -2.48 -3.17
CA HIS A 157 -9.90 -1.82 -2.43
C HIS A 157 -10.77 -0.90 -3.28
N GLY A 158 -10.30 -0.52 -4.47
CA GLY A 158 -11.09 0.21 -5.45
C GLY A 158 -12.07 -0.71 -6.20
N PRO A 159 -13.08 -0.15 -6.89
CA PRO A 159 -13.98 -0.92 -7.75
C PRO A 159 -13.22 -1.68 -8.84
N ALA A 160 -13.72 -2.89 -9.20
CA ALA A 160 -13.08 -3.75 -10.19
C ALA A 160 -12.83 -3.05 -11.54
N ASP A 161 -13.73 -2.18 -11.98
CA ASP A 161 -13.61 -1.41 -13.23
C ASP A 161 -13.22 0.06 -12.99
N GLY A 162 -12.92 0.43 -11.73
CA GLY A 162 -12.59 1.80 -11.35
C GLY A 162 -11.25 2.27 -11.91
N GLN A 163 -11.15 3.57 -12.13
CA GLN A 163 -9.91 4.19 -12.57
C GLN A 163 -8.88 4.24 -11.44
N VAL A 164 -7.63 3.94 -11.77
CA VAL A 164 -6.50 4.12 -10.86
C VAL A 164 -5.56 5.18 -11.46
N GLY A 165 -5.31 6.23 -10.67
CA GLY A 165 -4.49 7.36 -11.07
C GLY A 165 -3.16 7.42 -10.34
N LEU A 166 -2.07 7.65 -11.06
CA LEU A 166 -0.74 7.93 -10.53
C LEU A 166 -0.35 9.35 -10.93
N TYR A 167 -0.09 10.21 -9.95
CA TYR A 167 0.24 11.60 -10.21
C TYR A 167 1.49 12.00 -9.44
N ALA A 168 2.34 12.83 -10.06
CA ALA A 168 3.51 13.39 -9.42
C ALA A 168 3.66 14.88 -9.72
N ALA A 169 3.96 15.66 -8.69
CA ALA A 169 4.22 17.10 -8.82
C ALA A 169 5.22 17.55 -7.75
N VAL A 170 6.12 18.45 -8.12
CA VAL A 170 6.93 19.18 -7.16
C VAL A 170 6.17 20.43 -6.74
N ARG A 171 5.95 20.59 -5.45
CA ARG A 171 5.36 21.80 -4.83
C ARG A 171 5.96 21.95 -3.44
N ARG A 172 6.13 23.20 -3.00
CA ARG A 172 6.56 23.42 -1.61
C ARG A 172 5.61 22.75 -0.63
N PRO A 173 6.11 21.96 0.35
CA PRO A 173 7.51 21.83 0.72
C PRO A 173 8.31 20.71 -0.02
N GLY A 174 7.72 19.95 -1.00
CA GLY A 174 8.48 18.85 -1.57
C GLY A 174 7.86 18.16 -2.80
N LEU A 175 8.34 16.96 -3.08
CA LEU A 175 7.79 16.07 -4.10
C LEU A 175 6.51 15.42 -3.56
N ARG A 176 5.42 15.55 -4.31
CA ARG A 176 4.13 14.90 -4.03
C ARG A 176 3.89 13.78 -5.01
N LEU A 177 3.65 12.59 -4.48
CA LEU A 177 3.22 11.42 -5.23
C LEU A 177 1.79 11.10 -4.78
N LEU A 178 0.85 10.96 -5.71
CA LEU A 178 -0.52 10.60 -5.39
C LEU A 178 -0.91 9.35 -6.16
N VAL A 179 -1.51 8.40 -5.45
CA VAL A 179 -2.23 7.29 -6.05
C VAL A 179 -3.71 7.46 -5.69
N THR A 180 -4.56 7.39 -6.72
CA THR A 180 -6.01 7.60 -6.55
C THR A 180 -6.77 6.40 -7.06
N ASP A 181 -7.89 6.11 -6.42
CA ASP A 181 -8.88 5.12 -6.84
C ASP A 181 -10.31 5.66 -6.61
N GLU A 182 -11.31 4.92 -7.09
CA GLU A 182 -12.73 5.27 -6.95
C GLU A 182 -13.39 4.56 -5.75
N GLY A 183 -12.61 4.04 -4.81
CA GLY A 183 -13.08 3.42 -3.58
C GLY A 183 -13.64 4.42 -2.56
N ARG A 184 -13.66 4.00 -1.31
CA ARG A 184 -14.13 4.82 -0.18
C ARG A 184 -13.06 4.92 0.89
N VAL A 185 -13.01 6.08 1.54
CA VAL A 185 -12.27 6.21 2.79
C VAL A 185 -13.13 5.63 3.90
N ASP A 186 -12.70 4.51 4.45
CA ASP A 186 -13.32 3.84 5.58
C ASP A 186 -12.42 3.90 6.84
N ASP A 187 -12.94 3.41 7.95
CA ASP A 187 -12.21 3.42 9.22
C ASP A 187 -11.00 2.49 9.18
N ALA A 188 -11.07 1.38 8.45
CA ALA A 188 -9.96 0.44 8.30
C ALA A 188 -8.74 1.09 7.63
N LEU A 189 -8.97 1.87 6.56
CA LEU A 189 -7.91 2.65 5.90
C LEU A 189 -7.32 3.71 6.85
N LEU A 190 -8.17 4.42 7.59
CA LEU A 190 -7.72 5.43 8.53
C LEU A 190 -6.91 4.83 9.68
N ASP A 191 -7.34 3.69 10.21
CA ASP A 191 -6.64 2.97 11.26
C ASP A 191 -5.31 2.40 10.78
N ALA A 192 -5.25 1.83 9.56
CA ALA A 192 -4.00 1.38 8.96
C ALA A 192 -2.95 2.50 8.83
N LEU A 193 -3.41 3.76 8.63
CA LEU A 193 -2.53 4.92 8.57
C LEU A 193 -2.18 5.52 9.95
N ARG A 194 -2.98 5.26 10.99
CA ARG A 194 -2.77 5.83 12.34
C ARG A 194 -1.95 4.90 13.23
N GLN A 195 -2.21 3.61 13.16
CA GLN A 195 -1.61 2.65 14.08
C GLN A 195 -0.12 2.50 13.84
N PRO A 196 0.71 2.45 14.89
CA PRO A 196 2.15 2.25 14.77
C PRO A 196 2.50 0.84 14.25
N VAL A 197 1.58 -0.10 14.43
CA VAL A 197 1.69 -1.52 14.05
C VAL A 197 0.51 -1.87 13.16
N PRO A 198 0.66 -2.74 12.15
CA PRO A 198 -0.47 -3.24 11.38
C PRO A 198 -1.54 -3.84 12.31
N ALA A 199 -2.80 -3.48 12.10
CA ALA A 199 -3.90 -4.15 12.80
C ALA A 199 -3.93 -5.63 12.42
N ALA A 200 -4.35 -6.48 13.37
CA ALA A 200 -4.58 -7.89 13.10
C ALA A 200 -5.56 -8.03 11.93
N GLY A 201 -5.19 -8.82 10.89
CA GLY A 201 -6.02 -9.01 9.69
C GLY A 201 -5.45 -8.42 8.40
N MET A 202 -4.17 -8.13 8.32
CA MET A 202 -3.34 -7.97 7.09
C MET A 202 -3.71 -6.95 6.01
N SER A 203 -4.86 -6.30 6.01
CA SER A 203 -5.17 -5.27 5.01
C SER A 203 -4.35 -3.98 5.17
N GLY A 204 -3.58 -3.86 6.26
CA GLY A 204 -2.78 -2.68 6.58
C GLY A 204 -1.27 -2.79 6.36
N LEU A 205 -0.72 -3.98 6.06
CA LEU A 205 0.73 -4.17 5.99
C LEU A 205 1.39 -3.36 4.87
N GLY A 206 0.78 -3.31 3.68
CA GLY A 206 1.27 -2.51 2.57
C GLY A 206 1.34 -1.02 2.91
N LEU A 207 0.32 -0.47 3.57
CA LEU A 207 0.31 0.91 4.02
C LEU A 207 1.27 1.17 5.17
N TRP A 208 1.47 0.21 6.06
CA TRP A 208 2.49 0.27 7.09
C TRP A 208 3.90 0.36 6.48
N ILE A 209 4.21 -0.47 5.47
CA ILE A 209 5.47 -0.39 4.71
C ILE A 209 5.64 0.99 4.10
N VAL A 210 4.60 1.51 3.44
CA VAL A 210 4.63 2.85 2.85
C VAL A 210 5.01 3.88 3.91
N ARG A 211 4.38 3.84 5.08
CA ARG A 211 4.72 4.74 6.18
C ARG A 211 6.17 4.62 6.63
N GLN A 212 6.67 3.39 6.85
CA GLN A 212 8.06 3.17 7.28
C GLN A 212 9.05 3.76 6.28
N LEU A 213 8.90 3.44 4.99
CA LEU A 213 9.79 3.93 3.93
C LEU A 213 9.73 5.45 3.80
N VAL A 214 8.52 6.02 3.79
CA VAL A 214 8.32 7.46 3.64
C VAL A 214 8.85 8.23 4.86
N THR A 215 8.63 7.72 6.07
CA THR A 215 9.15 8.34 7.30
C THR A 215 10.67 8.28 7.37
N ALA A 216 11.27 7.16 6.94
CA ALA A 216 12.74 7.03 6.86
C ALA A 216 13.36 8.07 5.91
N ASP A 217 12.64 8.47 4.87
CA ASP A 217 13.04 9.54 3.96
C ASP A 217 12.60 10.95 4.43
N GLY A 218 12.15 11.10 5.68
CA GLY A 218 11.70 12.37 6.25
C GLY A 218 10.37 12.89 5.67
N GLY A 219 9.61 12.02 5.02
CA GLY A 219 8.34 12.34 4.38
C GLY A 219 7.11 12.09 5.26
N ALA A 220 5.93 12.24 4.65
CA ALA A 220 4.65 12.00 5.30
C ALA A 220 3.64 11.37 4.33
N VAL A 221 2.70 10.58 4.87
CA VAL A 221 1.59 9.98 4.11
C VAL A 221 0.28 10.61 4.56
N HIS A 222 -0.55 10.99 3.59
CA HIS A 222 -1.86 11.58 3.84
C HIS A 222 -2.94 10.88 3.03
N VAL A 223 -4.16 10.84 3.57
CA VAL A 223 -5.34 10.38 2.85
C VAL A 223 -6.28 11.55 2.56
N HIS A 224 -6.84 11.55 1.37
CA HIS A 224 -7.80 12.54 0.92
C HIS A 224 -9.03 11.84 0.36
N ARG A 225 -10.21 12.38 0.67
CA ARG A 225 -11.46 11.97 0.03
C ARG A 225 -11.66 12.77 -1.24
N LEU A 226 -11.90 12.07 -2.35
CA LEU A 226 -12.22 12.67 -3.63
C LEU A 226 -13.72 12.89 -3.78
N ARG A 227 -14.11 13.92 -4.54
CA ARG A 227 -15.51 14.17 -4.90
C ARG A 227 -15.72 13.84 -6.39
N PRO A 228 -16.84 13.26 -6.76
CA PRO A 228 -17.99 12.86 -5.93
C PRO A 228 -17.69 11.58 -5.12
N ARG A 229 -16.72 10.76 -5.53
CA ARG A 229 -16.31 9.50 -4.90
C ARG A 229 -14.82 9.25 -5.17
N GLY A 230 -14.13 8.57 -4.26
CA GLY A 230 -12.76 8.11 -4.43
C GLY A 230 -11.86 8.42 -3.24
N VAL A 231 -10.69 7.81 -3.29
CA VAL A 231 -9.58 7.96 -2.33
C VAL A 231 -8.36 8.50 -3.07
N ALA A 232 -7.59 9.35 -2.41
CA ALA A 232 -6.24 9.66 -2.83
C ALA A 232 -5.29 9.46 -1.65
N LEU A 233 -4.30 8.60 -1.84
CA LEU A 233 -3.16 8.45 -0.94
C LEU A 233 -2.03 9.32 -1.46
N GLU A 234 -1.64 10.31 -0.66
CA GLU A 234 -0.58 11.26 -0.96
C GLU A 234 0.66 10.94 -0.13
N VAL A 235 1.77 10.79 -0.81
CA VAL A 235 3.11 10.74 -0.22
C VAL A 235 3.79 12.07 -0.49
N LEU A 236 4.24 12.71 0.58
CA LEU A 236 5.03 13.93 0.55
C LEU A 236 6.47 13.59 0.92
N LEU A 237 7.40 13.78 0.01
CA LEU A 237 8.84 13.61 0.25
C LEU A 237 9.53 14.98 0.27
N PRO A 238 10.47 15.22 1.20
CA PRO A 238 11.29 16.41 1.15
C PRO A 238 12.03 16.48 -0.19
N TYR A 239 12.05 17.63 -0.81
CA TYR A 239 12.80 17.86 -2.03
C TYR A 239 13.78 19.02 -1.79
N ALA A 240 15.04 18.68 -1.64
CA ALA A 240 16.11 19.67 -1.68
C ALA A 240 16.33 20.08 -3.14
N GLY A 241 15.54 21.03 -3.60
CA GLY A 241 15.80 21.67 -4.88
C GLY A 241 17.21 22.26 -4.84
N HIS A 242 18.03 21.93 -5.83
CA HIS A 242 19.25 22.70 -6.05
C HIS A 242 18.83 24.14 -6.33
N GLY A 243 19.10 25.03 -5.36
CA GLY A 243 18.95 26.46 -5.51
C GLY A 243 19.89 27.03 -6.54
#